data_6ee35febc15d2e12ce65138e08b9315d
#
_entry.id   6ee35febc15d2e12ce65138e08b9315d
#
_cell.length_a   1.000
_cell.length_b   1.000
_cell.length_c   1.000
_cell.angle_alpha   90.00
_cell.angle_beta   90.00
_cell.angle_gamma   90.00
#
_symmetry.space_group_name_H-M   'P 1'
#
loop_
_entity.id
_entity.type
_entity.pdbx_description
1 polymer ?
#
loop_
_entity_poly.entity_id
_entity_poly.type
_entity_poly.pdbx_seq_one_letter_code
_entity_poly.pdbx_strand_id
1 'polypeptide(L)'
;RWAGITFEGSTEFAGYAMAATSFFALAHAFNRGAHIRVSILLNLNSFTRMWLDAGAMLVAAAIATYFARYAVKTNFLSEMLNDRTQGQDQIPEWAVSFLSMFGTAPSDWGTIWEKTSDAWIYTPVWVPQLPMSAGTILLAIALWDHLIRLLVTNETAIKGETVE
;
A
#
# COMPACT_ATOMS: atom_id res chain seq x y z
N ARG A 1 -17.21 15.55 -21.39
CA ARG A 1 -17.59 15.77 -22.82
C ARG A 1 -17.94 17.23 -23.15
N TRP A 2 -17.82 18.16 -22.19
CA TRP A 2 -18.22 19.56 -22.39
C TRP A 2 -17.23 20.38 -23.23
N ALA A 3 -15.94 19.97 -23.28
CA ALA A 3 -14.90 20.68 -24.02
C ALA A 3 -14.35 19.91 -25.23
N GLY A 4 -14.96 18.79 -25.61
CA GLY A 4 -14.47 17.97 -26.74
C GLY A 4 -13.13 17.26 -26.47
N ILE A 5 -12.59 17.36 -25.25
CA ILE A 5 -11.34 16.74 -24.85
C ILE A 5 -11.68 15.42 -24.16
N THR A 6 -11.27 14.30 -24.74
CA THR A 6 -11.28 12.98 -24.09
C THR A 6 -9.90 12.76 -23.47
N PHE A 7 -9.86 12.57 -22.16
CA PHE A 7 -8.64 12.12 -21.48
C PHE A 7 -8.57 10.59 -21.66
N GLU A 8 -7.72 10.14 -22.57
CA GLU A 8 -7.47 8.72 -22.79
C GLU A 8 -6.90 8.10 -21.52
N GLY A 9 -7.36 6.88 -21.17
CA GLY A 9 -6.92 6.22 -19.94
C GLY A 9 -7.56 6.72 -18.63
N SER A 10 -8.54 7.63 -18.69
CA SER A 10 -9.16 8.18 -17.47
C SER A 10 -9.76 7.12 -16.55
N THR A 11 -10.31 6.05 -17.12
CA THR A 11 -10.90 4.94 -16.37
C THR A 11 -9.82 4.15 -15.61
N GLU A 12 -8.71 3.90 -16.28
CA GLU A 12 -7.56 3.19 -15.71
C GLU A 12 -6.93 4.01 -14.57
N PHE A 13 -6.66 5.29 -14.81
CA PHE A 13 -6.12 6.18 -13.76
C PHE A 13 -7.07 6.33 -12.57
N ALA A 14 -8.39 6.39 -12.80
CA ALA A 14 -9.37 6.39 -11.72
C ALA A 14 -9.31 5.08 -10.91
N GLY A 15 -9.16 3.95 -11.59
CA GLY A 15 -8.97 2.64 -10.96
C GLY A 15 -7.70 2.60 -10.08
N TYR A 16 -6.58 3.13 -10.58
CA TYR A 16 -5.33 3.22 -9.81
C TYR A 16 -5.47 4.11 -8.58
N ALA A 17 -6.14 5.26 -8.72
CA ALA A 17 -6.40 6.18 -7.61
C ALA A 17 -7.31 5.54 -6.55
N MET A 18 -8.34 4.80 -6.97
CA MET A 18 -9.23 4.06 -6.06
C MET A 18 -8.47 2.97 -5.30
N ALA A 19 -7.64 2.19 -5.99
CA ALA A 19 -6.81 1.17 -5.37
C ALA A 19 -5.83 1.80 -4.37
N ALA A 20 -5.11 2.85 -4.76
CA ALA A 20 -4.19 3.58 -3.90
C ALA A 20 -4.88 4.07 -2.61
N THR A 21 -6.03 4.73 -2.76
CA THR A 21 -6.83 5.22 -1.64
C THR A 21 -7.23 4.09 -0.70
N SER A 22 -7.68 2.95 -1.24
CA SER A 22 -8.08 1.78 -0.45
C SER A 22 -6.91 1.22 0.38
N PHE A 23 -5.73 1.09 -0.22
CA PHE A 23 -4.56 0.56 0.48
C PHE A 23 -4.04 1.52 1.55
N PHE A 24 -4.01 2.84 1.30
CA PHE A 24 -3.62 3.81 2.32
C PHE A 24 -4.66 3.93 3.43
N ALA A 25 -5.96 3.87 3.08
CA ALA A 25 -7.03 3.90 4.07
C ALA A 25 -7.00 2.69 4.99
N LEU A 26 -6.52 1.53 4.53
CA LEU A 26 -6.47 0.30 5.32
C LEU A 26 -5.62 0.46 6.60
N ALA A 27 -4.41 1.02 6.48
CA ALA A 27 -3.54 1.30 7.61
C ALA A 27 -4.15 2.35 8.56
N HIS A 28 -4.78 3.39 8.00
CA HIS A 28 -5.44 4.43 8.78
C HIS A 28 -6.67 3.90 9.53
N ALA A 29 -7.52 3.12 8.87
CA ALA A 29 -8.69 2.49 9.48
C ALA A 29 -8.29 1.54 10.62
N PHE A 30 -7.19 0.80 10.43
CA PHE A 30 -6.65 -0.06 11.47
C PHE A 30 -6.25 0.76 12.71
N ASN A 31 -5.51 1.85 12.53
CA ASN A 31 -5.07 2.72 13.65
C ASN A 31 -6.24 3.37 14.40
N ARG A 32 -7.38 3.61 13.73
CA ARG A 32 -8.59 4.13 14.36
C ARG A 32 -9.48 3.07 15.01
N GLY A 33 -9.07 1.81 15.01
CA GLY A 33 -9.85 0.73 15.62
C GLY A 33 -11.12 0.35 14.85
N ALA A 34 -11.22 0.74 13.58
CA ALA A 34 -12.38 0.45 12.73
C ALA A 34 -12.51 -1.04 12.34
N HIS A 35 -11.59 -1.89 12.79
CA HIS A 35 -11.74 -3.34 12.64
C HIS A 35 -12.80 -3.88 13.61
N ILE A 36 -13.77 -4.60 13.06
CA ILE A 36 -14.82 -5.27 13.81
C ILE A 36 -14.16 -6.28 14.76
N ARG A 37 -14.06 -5.91 16.02
CA ARG A 37 -13.72 -6.87 17.07
C ARG A 37 -14.94 -7.73 17.31
N VAL A 38 -14.76 -9.04 17.26
CA VAL A 38 -15.81 -9.96 17.69
C VAL A 38 -15.95 -9.83 19.21
N SER A 39 -16.75 -8.86 19.64
CA SER A 39 -16.96 -8.50 21.05
C SER A 39 -17.46 -9.69 21.90
N ILE A 40 -18.02 -10.71 21.25
CA ILE A 40 -18.49 -11.93 21.92
C ILE A 40 -17.34 -12.72 22.57
N LEU A 41 -16.14 -12.73 21.95
CA LEU A 41 -14.94 -13.36 22.54
C LEU A 41 -14.30 -12.50 23.64
N LEU A 42 -14.64 -11.21 23.73
CA LEU A 42 -14.05 -10.26 24.67
C LEU A 42 -14.66 -10.31 26.07
N ASN A 43 -15.76 -11.02 26.27
CA ASN A 43 -16.39 -11.25 27.59
C ASN A 43 -15.74 -12.36 28.40
N LEU A 44 -14.62 -12.92 27.94
CA LEU A 44 -13.79 -13.86 28.68
C LEU A 44 -12.89 -13.14 29.70
N ASN A 45 -12.29 -13.90 30.61
CA ASN A 45 -11.32 -13.40 31.61
C ASN A 45 -10.30 -12.47 30.99
N SER A 46 -9.90 -11.41 31.72
CA SER A 46 -8.94 -10.39 31.26
C SER A 46 -7.64 -10.98 30.73
N PHE A 47 -7.14 -12.05 31.33
CA PHE A 47 -5.93 -12.76 30.88
C PHE A 47 -6.12 -13.44 29.52
N THR A 48 -7.21 -14.17 29.34
CA THR A 48 -7.52 -14.87 28.09
C THR A 48 -7.75 -13.89 26.93
N ARG A 49 -8.37 -12.75 27.24
CA ARG A 49 -8.58 -11.65 26.27
C ARG A 49 -7.27 -11.11 25.72
N MET A 50 -6.30 -10.85 26.59
CA MET A 50 -4.98 -10.31 26.18
C MET A 50 -4.25 -11.29 25.26
N TRP A 51 -4.24 -12.58 25.57
CA TRP A 51 -3.57 -13.58 24.76
C TRP A 51 -4.25 -13.83 23.42
N LEU A 52 -5.57 -13.75 23.36
CA LEU A 52 -6.33 -13.83 22.12
C LEU A 52 -6.07 -12.61 21.23
N ASP A 53 -6.07 -11.40 21.81
CA ASP A 53 -5.77 -10.17 21.08
C ASP A 53 -4.31 -10.21 20.53
N ALA A 54 -3.36 -10.62 21.35
CA ALA A 54 -1.96 -10.75 20.94
C ALA A 54 -1.78 -11.79 19.84
N GLY A 55 -2.44 -12.94 19.96
CA GLY A 55 -2.41 -14.01 18.94
C GLY A 55 -3.02 -13.55 17.62
N ALA A 56 -4.17 -12.90 17.65
CA ALA A 56 -4.81 -12.35 16.45
C ALA A 56 -3.95 -11.29 15.78
N MET A 57 -3.37 -10.36 16.58
CA MET A 57 -2.44 -9.34 16.09
C MET A 57 -1.17 -9.95 15.48
N LEU A 58 -0.62 -10.97 16.10
CA LEU A 58 0.57 -11.66 15.59
C LEU A 58 0.29 -12.30 14.22
N VAL A 59 -0.83 -13.00 14.08
CA VAL A 59 -1.24 -13.62 12.82
C VAL A 59 -1.46 -12.54 11.76
N ALA A 60 -2.16 -11.45 12.09
CA ALA A 60 -2.40 -10.34 11.18
C ALA A 60 -1.09 -9.67 10.74
N ALA A 61 -0.15 -9.43 11.68
CA ALA A 61 1.15 -8.84 11.38
C ALA A 61 2.01 -9.75 10.48
N ALA A 62 1.98 -11.07 10.72
CA ALA A 62 2.69 -12.04 9.89
C ALA A 62 2.12 -12.07 8.45
N ILE A 63 0.80 -12.10 8.32
CA ILE A 63 0.13 -12.06 7.01
C ILE A 63 0.43 -10.75 6.29
N ALA A 64 0.31 -9.60 6.95
CA ALA A 64 0.60 -8.30 6.35
C ALA A 64 2.07 -8.18 5.91
N THR A 65 3.00 -8.72 6.71
CA THR A 65 4.44 -8.76 6.34
C THR A 65 4.67 -9.62 5.10
N TYR A 66 3.99 -10.77 5.03
CA TYR A 66 4.03 -11.63 3.86
C TYR A 66 3.53 -10.89 2.61
N PHE A 67 2.36 -10.25 2.69
CA PHE A 67 1.81 -9.45 1.59
C PHE A 67 2.74 -8.31 1.18
N ALA A 68 3.26 -7.53 2.13
CA ALA A 68 4.19 -6.45 1.86
C ALA A 68 5.45 -6.94 1.13
N ARG A 69 6.03 -8.04 1.58
CA ARG A 69 7.20 -8.65 0.93
C ARG A 69 6.91 -9.05 -0.52
N TYR A 70 5.76 -9.70 -0.76
CA TYR A 70 5.40 -10.13 -2.10
C TYR A 70 5.00 -8.96 -3.01
N ALA A 71 4.34 -7.94 -2.47
CA ALA A 71 4.02 -6.71 -3.22
C ALA A 71 5.30 -6.03 -3.74
N VAL A 72 6.31 -5.87 -2.87
CA VAL A 72 7.61 -5.32 -3.27
C VAL A 72 8.32 -6.21 -4.30
N LYS A 73 8.29 -7.53 -4.09
CA LYS A 73 8.90 -8.47 -5.05
C LYS A 73 8.22 -8.41 -6.42
N THR A 74 6.89 -8.31 -6.44
CA THR A 74 6.12 -8.19 -7.68
C THR A 74 6.43 -6.88 -8.42
N ASN A 75 6.55 -5.77 -7.68
CA ASN A 75 6.98 -4.49 -8.24
C ASN A 75 8.33 -4.59 -8.94
N PHE A 76 9.31 -5.13 -8.24
CA PHE A 76 10.65 -5.32 -8.79
C PHE A 76 10.65 -6.24 -10.02
N LEU A 77 9.85 -7.31 -9.99
CA LEU A 77 9.73 -8.22 -11.11
C LEU A 77 9.07 -7.54 -12.33
N SER A 78 7.99 -6.78 -12.12
CA SER A 78 7.33 -6.01 -13.19
C SER A 78 8.25 -4.97 -13.82
N GLU A 79 9.12 -4.35 -13.02
CA GLU A 79 10.14 -3.43 -13.51
C GLU A 79 11.19 -4.16 -14.36
N MET A 80 11.73 -5.29 -13.88
CA MET A 80 12.71 -6.09 -14.61
C MET A 80 12.18 -6.64 -15.93
N LEU A 81 10.92 -7.07 -15.97
CA LEU A 81 10.27 -7.59 -17.17
C LEU A 81 9.82 -6.49 -18.12
N ASN A 82 9.91 -5.22 -17.69
CA ASN A 82 9.41 -4.06 -18.43
C ASN A 82 7.94 -4.23 -18.85
N ASP A 83 7.14 -4.81 -17.94
CA ASP A 83 5.73 -5.05 -18.17
C ASP A 83 4.98 -3.72 -18.35
N ARG A 84 4.14 -3.65 -19.37
CA ARG A 84 3.32 -2.49 -19.71
C ARG A 84 1.84 -2.83 -19.59
N THR A 85 1.05 -1.82 -19.21
CA THR A 85 -0.41 -1.96 -19.24
C THR A 85 -0.89 -2.13 -20.67
N GLN A 86 -2.02 -2.81 -20.82
CA GLN A 86 -2.66 -3.03 -22.13
C GLN A 86 -3.87 -2.11 -22.34
N GLY A 87 -4.07 -1.15 -21.44
CA GLY A 87 -5.15 -0.17 -21.48
C GLY A 87 -4.86 1.01 -22.41
N GLN A 88 -5.63 2.07 -22.25
CA GLN A 88 -5.42 3.35 -22.96
C GLN A 88 -4.61 4.34 -22.11
N ASP A 89 -4.08 3.90 -20.99
CA ASP A 89 -3.32 4.69 -20.04
C ASP A 89 -1.88 4.87 -20.54
N GLN A 90 -1.62 6.05 -21.07
CA GLN A 90 -0.27 6.46 -21.45
C GLN A 90 0.22 7.55 -20.51
N ILE A 91 1.50 7.50 -20.18
CA ILE A 91 2.20 8.52 -19.40
C ILE A 91 3.45 8.98 -20.15
N PRO A 92 3.87 10.23 -19.97
CA PRO A 92 5.10 10.70 -20.58
C PRO A 92 6.31 9.98 -19.97
N GLU A 93 7.27 9.60 -20.80
CA GLU A 93 8.44 8.81 -20.38
C GLU A 93 9.25 9.51 -19.28
N TRP A 94 9.31 10.85 -19.28
CA TRP A 94 9.99 11.60 -18.22
C TRP A 94 9.41 11.33 -16.81
N ALA A 95 8.11 11.09 -16.71
CA ALA A 95 7.47 10.78 -15.42
C ALA A 95 7.92 9.40 -14.90
N VAL A 96 8.08 8.43 -15.80
CA VAL A 96 8.63 7.10 -15.45
C VAL A 96 10.08 7.22 -15.03
N SER A 97 10.89 7.95 -15.80
CA SER A 97 12.30 8.22 -15.50
C SER A 97 12.47 8.88 -14.13
N PHE A 98 11.63 9.87 -13.83
CA PHE A 98 11.61 10.52 -12.50
C PHE A 98 11.29 9.53 -11.36
N LEU A 99 10.31 8.67 -11.54
CA LEU A 99 9.95 7.66 -10.54
C LEU A 99 11.05 6.61 -10.37
N SER A 100 11.70 6.18 -11.46
CA SER A 100 12.78 5.20 -11.41
C SER A 100 14.04 5.70 -10.67
N MET A 101 14.23 7.03 -10.59
CA MET A 101 15.33 7.62 -9.82
C MET A 101 15.29 7.26 -8.34
N PHE A 102 14.09 7.07 -7.76
CA PHE A 102 13.94 6.68 -6.35
C PHE A 102 14.46 5.26 -6.05
N GLY A 103 14.53 4.40 -7.06
CA GLY A 103 15.07 3.04 -6.95
C GLY A 103 16.53 2.89 -7.38
N THR A 104 17.16 3.96 -7.92
CA THR A 104 18.48 3.93 -8.53
C THR A 104 19.49 4.79 -7.74
N ALA A 105 20.76 4.42 -7.79
CA ALA A 105 21.81 5.21 -7.14
C ALA A 105 21.92 6.62 -7.77
N PRO A 106 22.19 7.66 -6.99
CA PRO A 106 22.29 9.04 -7.49
C PRO A 106 23.34 9.24 -8.59
N SER A 107 24.37 8.39 -8.64
CA SER A 107 25.39 8.39 -9.70
C SER A 107 24.82 8.11 -11.10
N ASP A 108 23.71 7.37 -11.17
CA ASP A 108 23.14 6.89 -12.43
C ASP A 108 21.98 7.76 -12.93
N TRP A 109 21.58 8.78 -12.16
CA TRP A 109 20.48 9.69 -12.52
C TRP A 109 20.72 10.42 -13.84
N GLY A 110 21.98 10.84 -14.09
CA GLY A 110 22.35 11.49 -15.36
C GLY A 110 22.07 10.60 -16.57
N THR A 111 22.42 9.34 -16.49
CA THR A 111 22.22 8.38 -17.58
C THR A 111 20.75 8.06 -17.83
N ILE A 112 19.90 8.15 -16.80
CA ILE A 112 18.44 7.97 -16.93
C ILE A 112 17.87 9.13 -17.74
N TRP A 113 18.23 10.37 -17.41
CA TRP A 113 17.75 11.56 -18.13
C TRP A 113 18.24 11.65 -19.57
N GLU A 114 19.48 11.28 -19.84
CA GLU A 114 20.02 11.24 -21.22
C GLU A 114 19.27 10.28 -22.14
N LYS A 115 18.70 9.20 -21.57
CA LYS A 115 17.95 8.20 -22.32
C LYS A 115 16.45 8.50 -22.39
N THR A 116 15.98 9.50 -21.64
CA THR A 116 14.55 9.85 -21.57
C THR A 116 14.15 10.62 -22.83
N SER A 117 13.07 10.19 -23.47
CA SER A 117 12.45 10.88 -24.60
C SER A 117 11.16 11.61 -24.18
N ASP A 118 10.70 12.53 -25.01
CA ASP A 118 9.40 13.20 -24.83
C ASP A 118 8.21 12.34 -25.30
N ALA A 119 8.43 11.06 -25.52
CA ALA A 119 7.39 10.15 -26.02
C ALA A 119 6.37 9.80 -24.91
N TRP A 120 5.14 9.54 -25.35
CA TRP A 120 4.12 8.93 -24.51
C TRP A 120 4.23 7.43 -24.61
N ILE A 121 4.27 6.77 -23.47
CA ILE A 121 4.45 5.32 -23.38
C ILE A 121 3.31 4.72 -22.56
N TYR A 122 2.95 3.47 -22.85
CA TYR A 122 2.02 2.74 -21.98
C TYR A 122 2.58 2.66 -20.56
N THR A 123 1.70 2.87 -19.59
CA THR A 123 2.08 2.92 -18.18
C THR A 123 2.77 1.62 -17.78
N PRO A 124 4.01 1.66 -17.24
CA PRO A 124 4.63 0.47 -16.67
C PRO A 124 3.79 -0.05 -15.51
N VAL A 125 3.57 -1.36 -15.45
CA VAL A 125 2.70 -1.99 -14.43
C VAL A 125 3.19 -1.73 -13.01
N TRP A 126 4.50 -1.58 -12.81
CA TRP A 126 5.06 -1.30 -11.49
C TRP A 126 4.63 0.07 -10.93
N VAL A 127 4.31 1.06 -11.78
CA VAL A 127 3.91 2.42 -11.35
C VAL A 127 2.61 2.39 -10.53
N PRO A 128 1.49 1.84 -11.01
CA PRO A 128 0.28 1.73 -10.19
C PRO A 128 0.41 0.74 -9.03
N GLN A 129 1.38 -0.17 -9.04
CA GLN A 129 1.64 -1.08 -7.93
C GLN A 129 2.39 -0.41 -6.77
N LEU A 130 3.11 0.71 -6.99
CA LEU A 130 3.84 1.41 -5.91
C LEU A 130 2.95 1.84 -4.74
N PRO A 131 1.81 2.53 -4.95
CA PRO A 131 0.92 2.90 -3.85
C PRO A 131 0.37 1.69 -3.09
N MET A 132 0.08 0.59 -3.80
CA MET A 132 -0.39 -0.65 -3.20
C MET A 132 0.68 -1.27 -2.29
N SER A 133 1.93 -1.33 -2.78
CA SER A 133 3.07 -1.81 -2.01
C SER A 133 3.35 -0.93 -0.79
N ALA A 134 3.32 0.39 -0.96
CA ALA A 134 3.49 1.34 0.14
C ALA A 134 2.39 1.17 1.21
N GLY A 135 1.13 1.05 0.80
CA GLY A 135 0.01 0.86 1.72
C GLY A 135 0.09 -0.45 2.51
N THR A 136 0.52 -1.55 1.87
CA THR A 136 0.72 -2.85 2.57
C THR A 136 1.90 -2.80 3.54
N ILE A 137 2.98 -2.09 3.22
CA ILE A 137 4.11 -1.86 4.14
C ILE A 137 3.65 -1.05 5.35
N LEU A 138 2.92 0.05 5.13
CA LEU A 138 2.38 0.86 6.23
C LEU A 138 1.45 0.06 7.13
N LEU A 139 0.61 -0.80 6.57
CA LEU A 139 -0.25 -1.70 7.34
C LEU A 139 0.59 -2.68 8.18
N ALA A 140 1.62 -3.28 7.59
CA ALA A 140 2.48 -4.21 8.32
C ALA A 140 3.19 -3.51 9.49
N ILE A 141 3.73 -2.29 9.27
CA ILE A 141 4.36 -1.48 10.32
C ILE A 141 3.35 -1.16 11.43
N ALA A 142 2.14 -0.72 11.09
CA ALA A 142 1.10 -0.41 12.06
C ALA A 142 0.72 -1.63 12.92
N LEU A 143 0.58 -2.80 12.32
CA LEU A 143 0.26 -4.03 13.04
C LEU A 143 1.37 -4.45 14.00
N TRP A 144 2.63 -4.34 13.58
CA TRP A 144 3.78 -4.62 14.48
C TRP A 144 3.88 -3.60 15.61
N ASP A 145 3.68 -2.30 15.35
CA ASP A 145 3.66 -1.27 16.39
C ASP A 145 2.59 -1.56 17.44
N HIS A 146 1.38 -1.87 17.01
CA HIS A 146 0.29 -2.22 17.93
C HIS A 146 0.56 -3.51 18.73
N LEU A 147 1.14 -4.53 18.10
CA LEU A 147 1.51 -5.77 18.79
C LEU A 147 2.56 -5.49 19.87
N ILE A 148 3.60 -4.72 19.56
CA ILE A 148 4.66 -4.36 20.51
C ILE A 148 4.07 -3.55 21.67
N ARG A 149 3.23 -2.56 21.39
CA ARG A 149 2.56 -1.77 22.43
C ARG A 149 1.70 -2.65 23.34
N LEU A 150 0.91 -3.55 22.76
CA LEU A 150 0.10 -4.49 23.55
C LEU A 150 0.94 -5.34 24.49
N LEU A 151 2.09 -5.84 24.04
CA LEU A 151 2.97 -6.67 24.84
C LEU A 151 3.73 -5.89 25.91
N VAL A 152 4.03 -4.60 25.67
CA VAL A 152 4.80 -3.76 26.60
C VAL A 152 3.90 -3.09 27.63
N THR A 153 2.76 -2.55 27.23
CA THR A 153 1.88 -1.75 28.11
C THR A 153 0.75 -2.54 28.72
N ASN A 154 0.48 -3.77 28.28
CA ASN A 154 -0.71 -4.55 28.59
C ASN A 154 -2.04 -3.80 28.33
N GLU A 155 -1.98 -2.68 27.64
CA GLU A 155 -3.14 -1.91 27.22
C GLU A 155 -3.34 -2.03 25.70
N THR A 156 -4.56 -2.31 25.28
CA THR A 156 -4.89 -2.24 23.86
C THR A 156 -4.81 -0.79 23.41
N ALA A 157 -3.84 -0.44 22.57
CA ALA A 157 -3.62 0.91 22.05
C ALA A 157 -4.84 1.42 21.23
N ILE A 158 -5.71 0.53 20.80
CA ILE A 158 -6.93 0.84 20.06
C ILE A 158 -8.08 0.99 21.06
N LYS A 159 -8.30 2.22 21.50
CA LYS A 159 -9.55 2.58 22.20
C LYS A 159 -10.66 2.60 21.15
N GLY A 160 -11.59 1.63 21.23
CA GLY A 160 -12.80 1.71 20.42
C GLY A 160 -13.50 3.05 20.71
N GLU A 161 -13.85 3.80 19.68
CA GLU A 161 -14.80 4.91 19.87
C GLU A 161 -16.07 4.28 20.47
N THR A 162 -16.37 4.65 21.70
CA THR A 162 -17.71 4.43 22.28
C THR A 162 -18.64 5.29 21.48
N VAL A 163 -19.43 4.66 20.61
CA VAL A 163 -20.59 5.31 19.99
C VAL A 163 -21.54 5.61 21.14
N GLU A 164 -21.58 6.89 21.57
CA GLU A 164 -22.66 7.44 22.37
C GLU A 164 -23.89 7.67 21.49
#